data_b2f981dc12e2d431b6ce172accc8855d
#
_entry.id   b2f981dc12e2d431b6ce172accc8855d
#
_cell.length_a   1.000
_cell.length_b   1.000
_cell.length_c   1.000
_cell.angle_alpha   90.00
_cell.angle_beta   90.00
_cell.angle_gamma   90.00
#
_symmetry.space_group_name_H-M   'P 1'
#
loop_
_entity.id
_entity.type
_entity.pdbx_description
1 polymer ?
#
loop_
_entity_poly.entity_id
_entity_poly.type
_entity_poly.pdbx_seq_one_letter_code
_entity_poly.pdbx_strand_id
1 'polypeptide(L)'
;MKKKLIIAAAIAFAVFAVPYGSSALSTVSVASENNTVVTPSTKPVEEVKNAVDAIDTSKITDAASADNAAAALTKIGSQDLKEAMNAGQDTVNDVAAIEAAYKKAKGIKDTTLANSGAVKAVGIVGAAFVAPDTTLSVEAPAATPEITSSTYAVTSTPVYVEISLKAGPSSVKSLPIPVAVTIETPAGVDGNKAVIFHFVNGGLEEIKPIYNASANTLTFTVNHFSTFAIAEANNTATAEGTAVSYTHLT
;
A
#
# COMPACT_ATOMS: atom_id res chain seq x y z
N MET A 1 48.41 7.10 11.60
CA MET A 1 47.14 7.80 11.40
C MET A 1 46.51 7.30 10.07
N LYS A 2 45.48 6.44 10.12
CA LYS A 2 44.82 5.89 8.92
C LYS A 2 43.58 6.71 8.67
N LYS A 3 43.58 7.48 7.57
CA LYS A 3 42.39 8.25 7.10
C LYS A 3 41.33 7.29 6.53
N LYS A 4 40.14 7.27 7.14
CA LYS A 4 38.97 6.57 6.61
C LYS A 4 38.38 7.43 5.51
N LEU A 5 38.35 6.88 4.29
CA LEU A 5 37.67 7.47 3.13
C LEU A 5 36.17 7.11 3.22
N ILE A 6 35.32 8.12 3.37
CA ILE A 6 33.87 7.98 3.29
C ILE A 6 33.49 8.20 1.82
N ILE A 7 33.06 7.15 1.13
CA ILE A 7 32.50 7.25 -0.22
C ILE A 7 30.98 7.44 -0.08
N ALA A 8 30.52 8.66 -0.33
CA ALA A 8 29.11 8.94 -0.51
C ALA A 8 28.74 8.62 -1.97
N ALA A 9 27.97 7.57 -2.16
CA ALA A 9 27.41 7.24 -3.48
C ALA A 9 26.16 8.11 -3.71
N ALA A 10 26.29 9.12 -4.58
CA ALA A 10 25.17 9.87 -5.10
C ALA A 10 24.55 9.05 -6.24
N ILE A 11 23.31 8.59 -6.06
CA ILE A 11 22.52 7.95 -7.12
C ILE A 11 21.82 9.06 -7.90
N ALA A 12 22.30 9.34 -9.12
CA ALA A 12 21.63 10.24 -10.05
C ALA A 12 20.54 9.46 -10.79
N PHE A 13 19.29 9.90 -10.65
CA PHE A 13 18.18 9.42 -11.44
C PHE A 13 18.19 10.13 -12.81
N ALA A 14 18.47 9.36 -13.88
CA ALA A 14 18.24 9.83 -15.25
C ALA A 14 16.79 9.54 -15.64
N VAL A 15 16.03 10.59 -15.89
CA VAL A 15 14.67 10.50 -16.45
C VAL A 15 14.81 10.34 -17.96
N PHE A 16 14.48 9.18 -18.50
CA PHE A 16 14.30 8.97 -19.93
C PHE A 16 12.84 9.19 -20.31
N ALA A 17 12.57 10.26 -21.03
CA ALA A 17 11.29 10.48 -21.68
C ALA A 17 11.24 9.67 -22.99
N VAL A 18 10.28 8.76 -23.12
CA VAL A 18 9.94 8.06 -24.37
C VAL A 18 8.54 8.48 -24.78
N PRO A 19 8.33 8.97 -26.02
CA PRO A 19 7.01 9.33 -26.48
C PRO A 19 6.29 8.09 -27.04
N TYR A 20 5.13 7.74 -26.50
CA TYR A 20 4.21 6.80 -27.13
C TYR A 20 2.79 7.35 -27.24
N GLY A 21 2.21 7.04 -28.38
CA GLY A 21 1.03 7.59 -28.99
C GLY A 21 -0.26 7.42 -28.22
N SER A 22 -1.13 8.33 -28.54
CA SER A 22 -2.48 8.59 -28.10
C SER A 22 -3.43 7.40 -28.20
N SER A 23 -4.13 7.09 -27.10
CA SER A 23 -5.46 6.50 -27.12
C SER A 23 -6.32 7.20 -26.06
N ALA A 24 -7.57 7.48 -26.44
CA ALA A 24 -8.49 8.44 -25.88
C ALA A 24 -8.62 8.40 -24.33
N LEU A 25 -8.30 9.53 -23.74
CA LEU A 25 -8.56 9.86 -22.34
C LEU A 25 -9.96 10.46 -22.20
N SER A 26 -10.75 9.86 -21.32
CA SER A 26 -11.91 10.54 -20.77
C SER A 26 -11.42 11.53 -19.72
N THR A 27 -11.41 12.82 -20.05
CA THR A 27 -10.99 13.88 -19.14
C THR A 27 -12.14 14.23 -18.20
N VAL A 28 -11.98 13.91 -16.91
CA VAL A 28 -12.72 14.61 -15.86
C VAL A 28 -11.81 15.71 -15.33
N SER A 29 -12.13 16.95 -15.70
CA SER A 29 -11.46 18.14 -15.21
C SER A 29 -12.07 18.56 -13.88
N VAL A 30 -11.30 18.49 -12.79
CA VAL A 30 -11.59 19.22 -11.56
C VAL A 30 -10.34 20.01 -11.20
N ALA A 31 -10.45 21.33 -11.30
CA ALA A 31 -9.40 22.25 -10.92
C ALA A 31 -9.31 22.34 -9.40
N SER A 32 -8.17 21.92 -8.83
CA SER A 32 -7.65 22.44 -7.55
C SER A 32 -6.16 22.17 -7.50
N GLU A 33 -5.43 23.20 -7.17
CA GLU A 33 -3.97 23.22 -7.09
C GLU A 33 -3.48 22.28 -5.98
N ASN A 34 -2.58 21.38 -6.32
CA ASN A 34 -1.91 20.29 -5.58
C ASN A 34 -2.44 18.86 -5.83
N ASN A 35 -2.72 18.57 -7.08
CA ASN A 35 -3.09 17.23 -7.49
C ASN A 35 -1.84 16.33 -7.58
N THR A 36 -1.57 15.54 -6.55
CA THR A 36 -0.71 14.37 -6.69
C THR A 36 -1.51 13.36 -7.52
N VAL A 37 -1.27 13.36 -8.82
CA VAL A 37 -1.87 12.41 -9.75
C VAL A 37 -1.48 11.02 -9.27
N VAL A 38 -2.43 10.27 -8.72
CA VAL A 38 -2.27 8.82 -8.53
C VAL A 38 -2.21 8.26 -9.94
N THR A 39 -1.01 7.92 -10.40
CA THR A 39 -0.83 7.31 -11.72
C THR A 39 -1.52 5.96 -11.67
N PRO A 40 -2.53 5.69 -12.51
CA PRO A 40 -3.18 4.37 -12.53
C PRO A 40 -2.15 3.27 -12.82
N SER A 41 -2.43 2.05 -12.35
CA SER A 41 -1.66 0.86 -12.73
C SER A 41 -1.59 0.75 -14.25
N THR A 42 -0.41 0.41 -14.75
CA THR A 42 -0.16 0.25 -16.19
C THR A 42 -0.19 -1.20 -16.62
N LYS A 43 -0.17 -2.15 -15.66
CA LYS A 43 -0.12 -3.59 -15.92
C LYS A 43 -1.32 -4.32 -15.32
N PRO A 44 -1.83 -5.35 -15.99
CA PRO A 44 -2.81 -6.25 -15.39
C PRO A 44 -2.28 -6.90 -14.11
N VAL A 45 -3.12 -7.04 -13.10
CA VAL A 45 -2.77 -7.67 -11.80
C VAL A 45 -2.12 -9.05 -11.98
N GLU A 46 -2.61 -9.86 -12.92
CA GLU A 46 -2.06 -11.19 -13.21
C GLU A 46 -0.64 -11.14 -13.76
N GLU A 47 -0.31 -10.14 -14.60
CA GLU A 47 1.06 -9.96 -15.09
C GLU A 47 2.01 -9.60 -13.95
N VAL A 48 1.57 -8.75 -13.03
CA VAL A 48 2.34 -8.37 -11.83
C VAL A 48 2.56 -9.56 -10.92
N LYS A 49 1.50 -10.35 -10.66
CA LYS A 49 1.59 -11.59 -9.88
C LYS A 49 2.62 -12.54 -10.48
N ASN A 50 2.52 -12.84 -11.77
CA ASN A 50 3.47 -13.71 -12.47
C ASN A 50 4.91 -13.18 -12.37
N ALA A 51 5.11 -11.86 -12.39
CA ALA A 51 6.43 -11.26 -12.25
C ALA A 51 6.99 -11.40 -10.81
N VAL A 52 6.13 -11.37 -9.80
CA VAL A 52 6.51 -11.63 -8.40
C VAL A 52 6.84 -13.11 -8.22
N ASP A 53 6.00 -14.01 -8.68
CA ASP A 53 6.17 -15.47 -8.61
C ASP A 53 7.46 -15.94 -9.30
N ALA A 54 7.90 -15.23 -10.34
CA ALA A 54 9.15 -15.53 -11.04
C ALA A 54 10.42 -15.25 -10.22
N ILE A 55 10.30 -14.57 -9.06
CA ILE A 55 11.44 -14.32 -8.17
C ILE A 55 11.68 -15.55 -7.28
N ASP A 56 12.65 -16.36 -7.68
CA ASP A 56 13.01 -17.60 -6.99
C ASP A 56 13.72 -17.30 -5.65
N THR A 57 12.99 -17.43 -4.56
CA THR A 57 13.50 -17.18 -3.21
C THR A 57 14.65 -18.10 -2.81
N SER A 58 14.76 -19.29 -3.39
CA SER A 58 15.86 -20.23 -3.13
C SER A 58 17.22 -19.73 -3.65
N LYS A 59 17.21 -18.80 -4.59
CA LYS A 59 18.40 -18.14 -5.14
C LYS A 59 18.83 -16.90 -4.39
N ILE A 60 18.07 -16.45 -3.41
CA ILE A 60 18.43 -15.29 -2.55
C ILE A 60 19.28 -15.80 -1.39
N THR A 61 20.58 -15.97 -1.62
CA THR A 61 21.51 -16.63 -0.69
C THR A 61 22.55 -15.68 -0.10
N ASP A 62 22.75 -14.52 -0.71
CA ASP A 62 23.72 -13.50 -0.31
C ASP A 62 23.20 -12.08 -0.57
N ALA A 63 23.98 -11.07 -0.17
CA ALA A 63 23.58 -9.68 -0.29
C ALA A 63 23.36 -9.24 -1.75
N ALA A 64 24.12 -9.76 -2.70
CA ALA A 64 24.02 -9.38 -4.11
C ALA A 64 22.72 -9.94 -4.74
N SER A 65 22.41 -11.21 -4.49
CA SER A 65 21.14 -11.83 -4.94
C SER A 65 19.93 -11.21 -4.25
N ALA A 66 20.06 -10.79 -2.98
CA ALA A 66 19.01 -10.04 -2.28
C ALA A 66 18.76 -8.68 -2.96
N ASP A 67 19.80 -7.91 -3.28
CA ASP A 67 19.67 -6.64 -3.99
C ASP A 67 19.06 -6.82 -5.40
N ASN A 68 19.38 -7.90 -6.10
CA ASN A 68 18.75 -8.23 -7.38
C ASN A 68 17.24 -8.52 -7.23
N ALA A 69 16.82 -9.22 -6.19
CA ALA A 69 15.41 -9.47 -5.92
C ALA A 69 14.65 -8.18 -5.60
N ALA A 70 15.20 -7.30 -4.76
CA ALA A 70 14.62 -5.98 -4.48
C ALA A 70 14.54 -5.11 -5.74
N ALA A 71 15.57 -5.14 -6.60
CA ALA A 71 15.57 -4.45 -7.89
C ALA A 71 14.51 -5.01 -8.85
N ALA A 72 14.26 -6.33 -8.83
CA ALA A 72 13.19 -6.95 -9.62
C ALA A 72 11.80 -6.45 -9.18
N LEU A 73 11.53 -6.39 -7.86
CA LEU A 73 10.28 -5.81 -7.33
C LEU A 73 10.13 -4.33 -7.72
N THR A 74 11.22 -3.54 -7.63
CA THR A 74 11.20 -2.13 -8.02
C THR A 74 10.88 -1.94 -9.51
N LYS A 75 11.35 -2.84 -10.39
CA LYS A 75 11.07 -2.80 -11.84
C LYS A 75 9.60 -3.09 -12.18
N ILE A 76 8.87 -3.79 -11.34
CA ILE A 76 7.42 -3.99 -11.51
C ILE A 76 6.72 -2.63 -11.50
N GLY A 77 7.14 -1.73 -10.64
CA GLY A 77 6.52 -0.42 -10.41
C GLY A 77 5.73 -0.40 -9.10
N SER A 78 5.94 0.64 -8.30
CA SER A 78 5.34 0.73 -6.96
C SER A 78 3.80 0.70 -7.01
N GLN A 79 3.18 1.38 -7.98
CA GLN A 79 1.72 1.42 -8.10
C GLN A 79 1.16 0.08 -8.57
N ASP A 80 1.77 -0.54 -9.61
CA ASP A 80 1.34 -1.82 -10.15
C ASP A 80 1.42 -2.92 -9.06
N LEU A 81 2.53 -2.95 -8.31
CA LEU A 81 2.73 -3.89 -7.21
C LEU A 81 1.75 -3.64 -6.05
N LYS A 82 1.48 -2.37 -5.69
CA LYS A 82 0.48 -2.01 -4.67
C LYS A 82 -0.90 -2.55 -5.03
N GLU A 83 -1.34 -2.34 -6.26
CA GLU A 83 -2.65 -2.81 -6.73
C GLU A 83 -2.73 -4.34 -6.74
N ALA A 84 -1.68 -5.04 -7.18
CA ALA A 84 -1.64 -6.49 -7.15
C ALA A 84 -1.67 -7.05 -5.72
N MET A 85 -0.95 -6.43 -4.79
CA MET A 85 -0.97 -6.82 -3.37
C MET A 85 -2.33 -6.53 -2.70
N ASN A 86 -3.03 -5.45 -3.08
CA ASN A 86 -4.40 -5.18 -2.60
C ASN A 86 -5.45 -6.10 -3.24
N ALA A 87 -5.17 -6.65 -4.43
CA ALA A 87 -6.09 -7.55 -5.12
C ALA A 87 -6.13 -8.96 -4.51
N GLY A 88 -5.09 -9.39 -3.78
CA GLY A 88 -5.08 -10.74 -3.22
C GLY A 88 -3.96 -11.05 -2.24
N GLN A 89 -4.29 -11.87 -1.23
CA GLN A 89 -3.38 -12.29 -0.17
C GLN A 89 -2.18 -13.09 -0.71
N ASP A 90 -2.33 -13.81 -1.82
CA ASP A 90 -1.26 -14.62 -2.40
C ASP A 90 -0.07 -13.73 -2.78
N THR A 91 -0.30 -12.61 -3.48
CA THR A 91 0.78 -11.67 -3.84
C THR A 91 1.45 -11.08 -2.60
N VAL A 92 0.70 -10.79 -1.53
CA VAL A 92 1.28 -10.35 -0.25
C VAL A 92 2.17 -11.44 0.34
N ASN A 93 1.74 -12.71 0.29
CA ASN A 93 2.51 -13.84 0.81
C ASN A 93 3.79 -14.08 0.01
N ASP A 94 3.75 -13.92 -1.32
CA ASP A 94 4.93 -14.07 -2.18
C ASP A 94 5.96 -12.96 -1.90
N VAL A 95 5.51 -11.72 -1.79
CA VAL A 95 6.39 -10.59 -1.37
C VAL A 95 6.94 -10.82 0.03
N ALA A 96 6.16 -11.39 0.97
CA ALA A 96 6.63 -11.74 2.31
C ALA A 96 7.71 -12.83 2.27
N ALA A 97 7.57 -13.84 1.41
CA ALA A 97 8.58 -14.88 1.22
C ALA A 97 9.89 -14.32 0.64
N ILE A 98 9.80 -13.42 -0.34
CA ILE A 98 10.95 -12.72 -0.89
C ILE A 98 11.61 -11.83 0.18
N GLU A 99 10.83 -11.10 0.98
CA GLU A 99 11.33 -10.28 2.08
C GLU A 99 12.04 -11.12 3.16
N ALA A 100 11.50 -12.29 3.49
CA ALA A 100 12.11 -13.19 4.47
C ALA A 100 13.48 -13.68 3.97
N ALA A 101 13.59 -14.09 2.70
CA ALA A 101 14.87 -14.47 2.09
C ALA A 101 15.85 -13.28 2.02
N TYR A 102 15.35 -12.10 1.65
CA TYR A 102 16.12 -10.85 1.64
C TYR A 102 16.70 -10.51 3.03
N LYS A 103 15.85 -10.53 4.07
CA LYS A 103 16.29 -10.28 5.46
C LYS A 103 17.37 -11.27 5.90
N LYS A 104 17.17 -12.56 5.61
CA LYS A 104 18.14 -13.61 5.94
C LYS A 104 19.48 -13.37 5.24
N ALA A 105 19.47 -13.08 3.94
CA ALA A 105 20.68 -12.86 3.15
C ALA A 105 21.45 -11.61 3.55
N LYS A 106 20.76 -10.57 4.03
CA LYS A 106 21.35 -9.29 4.47
C LYS A 106 21.55 -9.16 5.97
N GLY A 107 21.10 -10.12 6.77
CA GLY A 107 21.18 -10.04 8.23
C GLY A 107 20.31 -8.92 8.83
N ILE A 108 19.17 -8.59 8.20
CA ILE A 108 18.24 -7.56 8.63
C ILE A 108 17.25 -8.15 9.63
N LYS A 109 16.96 -7.43 10.70
CA LYS A 109 15.97 -7.81 11.71
C LYS A 109 14.55 -7.52 11.22
N ASP A 110 13.58 -8.13 11.88
CA ASP A 110 12.17 -7.83 11.66
C ASP A 110 11.84 -6.40 12.08
N THR A 111 10.88 -5.81 11.37
CA THR A 111 10.34 -4.49 11.71
C THR A 111 9.67 -4.54 13.08
N THR A 112 10.00 -3.58 13.94
CA THR A 112 9.34 -3.43 15.25
C THR A 112 7.95 -2.83 15.05
N LEU A 113 6.92 -3.40 15.70
CA LEU A 113 5.57 -2.84 15.73
C LEU A 113 5.36 -2.06 17.03
N ALA A 114 5.16 -0.74 16.92
CA ALA A 114 4.90 0.17 18.03
C ALA A 114 3.44 0.63 18.00
N ASN A 115 2.60 -0.02 18.78
CA ASN A 115 1.17 0.24 18.86
C ASN A 115 0.84 1.07 20.10
N SER A 116 0.34 2.28 19.93
CA SER A 116 -0.12 3.15 21.02
C SER A 116 -1.58 3.60 20.92
N GLY A 117 -2.24 3.29 19.77
CA GLY A 117 -3.64 3.62 19.50
C GLY A 117 -4.63 2.49 19.81
N ALA A 118 -5.90 2.75 19.53
CA ALA A 118 -6.98 1.76 19.61
C ALA A 118 -6.88 0.67 18.52
N VAL A 119 -6.29 1.00 17.37
CA VAL A 119 -5.98 0.08 16.28
C VAL A 119 -4.58 -0.45 16.47
N LYS A 120 -4.37 -1.75 16.28
CA LYS A 120 -3.05 -2.37 16.42
C LYS A 120 -2.62 -2.99 15.10
N ALA A 121 -1.40 -2.69 14.67
CA ALA A 121 -0.74 -3.47 13.63
C ALA A 121 -0.27 -4.81 14.22
N VAL A 122 -0.52 -5.88 13.48
CA VAL A 122 -0.11 -7.25 13.84
C VAL A 122 0.84 -7.84 12.81
N GLY A 123 1.05 -7.16 11.68
CA GLY A 123 1.97 -7.57 10.63
C GLY A 123 2.36 -6.44 9.68
N ILE A 124 3.49 -6.61 9.04
CA ILE A 124 4.01 -5.73 7.99
C ILE A 124 4.84 -6.54 7.01
N VAL A 125 4.70 -6.25 5.71
CA VAL A 125 5.45 -6.88 4.63
C VAL A 125 6.01 -5.80 3.71
N GLY A 126 7.27 -5.92 3.32
CA GLY A 126 7.95 -4.99 2.40
C GLY A 126 8.83 -3.95 3.09
N ALA A 127 8.75 -3.79 4.42
CA ALA A 127 9.49 -2.76 5.14
C ALA A 127 11.01 -2.95 5.08
N ALA A 128 11.51 -4.19 5.03
CA ALA A 128 12.94 -4.48 4.95
C ALA A 128 13.58 -4.02 3.63
N PHE A 129 12.82 -3.92 2.55
CA PHE A 129 13.30 -3.37 1.28
C PHE A 129 13.51 -1.86 1.33
N VAL A 130 12.87 -1.18 2.28
CA VAL A 130 12.98 0.27 2.45
C VAL A 130 14.24 0.64 3.23
N ALA A 131 14.44 0.01 4.39
CA ALA A 131 15.61 0.21 5.24
C ALA A 131 15.74 -0.93 6.27
N PRO A 132 16.95 -1.19 6.77
CA PRO A 132 17.14 -2.04 7.95
C PRO A 132 16.61 -1.34 9.21
N ASP A 133 16.31 -2.14 10.24
CA ASP A 133 15.93 -1.68 11.59
C ASP A 133 14.77 -0.67 11.59
N THR A 134 13.70 -1.00 10.86
CA THR A 134 12.51 -0.18 10.77
C THR A 134 11.58 -0.37 11.98
N THR A 135 10.81 0.68 12.31
CA THR A 135 9.72 0.65 13.28
C THR A 135 8.44 1.18 12.61
N LEU A 136 7.38 0.37 12.61
CA LEU A 136 6.03 0.81 12.24
C LEU A 136 5.34 1.32 13.51
N SER A 137 5.01 2.61 13.55
CA SER A 137 4.21 3.20 14.62
C SER A 137 2.75 3.29 14.18
N VAL A 138 1.83 2.89 15.08
CA VAL A 138 0.39 3.01 14.90
C VAL A 138 -0.17 3.76 16.11
N GLU A 139 -0.64 4.98 15.87
CA GLU A 139 -0.97 5.96 16.92
C GLU A 139 -2.36 6.57 16.64
N ALA A 140 -2.94 7.21 17.66
CA ALA A 140 -4.10 8.05 17.45
C ALA A 140 -3.68 9.31 16.66
N PRO A 141 -4.41 9.71 15.59
CA PRO A 141 -4.03 10.87 14.81
C PRO A 141 -4.29 12.18 15.57
N ALA A 142 -3.51 13.21 15.26
CA ALA A 142 -3.70 14.54 15.84
C ALA A 142 -5.00 15.23 15.35
N ALA A 143 -5.52 14.83 14.19
CA ALA A 143 -6.74 15.33 13.59
C ALA A 143 -7.51 14.21 12.87
N THR A 144 -8.83 14.36 12.77
CA THR A 144 -9.71 13.42 12.05
C THR A 144 -10.27 14.13 10.81
N PRO A 145 -9.62 13.97 9.65
CA PRO A 145 -10.10 14.58 8.41
C PRO A 145 -11.50 14.07 8.03
N GLU A 146 -12.30 14.89 7.37
CA GLU A 146 -13.60 14.48 6.85
C GLU A 146 -13.42 13.52 5.67
N ILE A 147 -14.21 12.43 5.65
CA ILE A 147 -14.23 11.49 4.53
C ILE A 147 -15.20 12.02 3.48
N THR A 148 -14.66 12.56 2.38
CA THR A 148 -15.44 12.97 1.21
C THR A 148 -15.19 12.00 0.07
N SER A 149 -15.99 10.94 0.00
CA SER A 149 -15.91 9.89 -1.02
C SER A 149 -17.05 10.03 -2.03
N SER A 150 -16.74 9.87 -3.32
CA SER A 150 -17.74 9.73 -4.39
C SER A 150 -18.07 8.26 -4.69
N THR A 151 -17.20 7.34 -4.28
CA THR A 151 -17.32 5.90 -4.57
C THR A 151 -18.05 5.16 -3.45
N TYR A 152 -17.88 5.61 -2.20
CA TYR A 152 -18.37 4.91 -1.01
C TYR A 152 -19.24 5.79 -0.12
N ALA A 153 -20.38 5.27 0.31
CA ALA A 153 -21.18 5.83 1.41
C ALA A 153 -20.78 5.16 2.72
N VAL A 154 -20.18 5.92 3.63
CA VAL A 154 -19.79 5.43 4.97
C VAL A 154 -21.04 5.12 5.80
N THR A 155 -21.08 3.94 6.41
CA THR A 155 -22.24 3.42 7.15
C THR A 155 -21.99 3.17 8.63
N SER A 156 -20.74 3.27 9.08
CA SER A 156 -20.36 3.17 10.50
C SER A 156 -19.57 4.40 10.95
N THR A 157 -19.37 4.55 12.25
CA THR A 157 -18.44 5.56 12.77
C THR A 157 -17.01 5.21 12.36
N PRO A 158 -16.27 6.09 11.65
CA PRO A 158 -14.91 5.84 11.26
C PRO A 158 -13.96 5.75 12.46
N VAL A 159 -13.03 4.80 12.41
CA VAL A 159 -11.93 4.68 13.36
C VAL A 159 -10.67 5.22 12.71
N TYR A 160 -10.11 6.28 13.24
CA TYR A 160 -8.96 6.95 12.70
C TYR A 160 -7.65 6.46 13.32
N VAL A 161 -6.61 6.38 12.50
CA VAL A 161 -5.27 5.98 12.92
C VAL A 161 -4.21 6.71 12.11
N GLU A 162 -3.14 7.13 12.78
CA GLU A 162 -1.92 7.60 12.13
C GLU A 162 -0.94 6.44 12.04
N ILE A 163 -0.47 6.15 10.83
CA ILE A 163 0.54 5.11 10.60
C ILE A 163 1.80 5.78 10.05
N SER A 164 2.94 5.44 10.63
CA SER A 164 4.24 5.93 10.18
C SER A 164 5.29 4.82 10.22
N LEU A 165 6.23 4.86 9.26
CA LEU A 165 7.40 3.99 9.24
C LEU A 165 8.64 4.84 9.54
N LYS A 166 9.48 4.39 10.45
CA LYS A 166 10.74 5.03 10.81
C LYS A 166 11.90 4.09 10.54
N ALA A 167 13.00 4.64 10.04
CA ALA A 167 14.30 3.97 9.93
C ALA A 167 15.25 4.70 10.88
N GLY A 168 15.50 4.14 12.06
CA GLY A 168 16.14 4.85 13.16
C GLY A 168 15.34 6.11 13.55
N PRO A 169 15.97 7.31 13.63
CA PRO A 169 15.27 8.56 13.98
C PRO A 169 14.48 9.18 12.81
N SER A 170 14.67 8.71 11.59
CA SER A 170 14.12 9.33 10.37
C SER A 170 12.81 8.71 9.96
N SER A 171 11.79 9.54 9.66
CA SER A 171 10.54 9.07 9.06
C SER A 171 10.75 8.74 7.58
N VAL A 172 10.22 7.60 7.17
CA VAL A 172 10.16 7.18 5.76
C VAL A 172 8.91 7.81 5.13
N LYS A 173 9.11 8.68 4.14
CA LYS A 173 8.02 9.41 3.49
C LYS A 173 7.58 8.81 2.15
N SER A 174 8.44 8.03 1.50
CA SER A 174 8.18 7.43 0.20
C SER A 174 8.71 6.00 0.16
N LEU A 175 7.93 5.12 -0.43
CA LEU A 175 8.22 3.69 -0.51
C LEU A 175 8.46 3.31 -1.98
N PRO A 176 9.70 2.99 -2.37
CA PRO A 176 10.00 2.53 -3.73
C PRO A 176 9.37 1.16 -4.02
N ILE A 177 9.20 0.34 -2.98
CA ILE A 177 8.43 -0.90 -2.96
C ILE A 177 7.28 -0.67 -1.99
N PRO A 178 6.01 -0.96 -2.36
CA PRO A 178 4.87 -0.76 -1.48
C PRO A 178 4.95 -1.70 -0.27
N VAL A 179 4.31 -1.27 0.80
CA VAL A 179 4.30 -1.98 2.07
C VAL A 179 2.88 -2.40 2.41
N ALA A 180 2.67 -3.70 2.67
CA ALA A 180 1.42 -4.19 3.21
C ALA A 180 1.44 -4.13 4.74
N VAL A 181 0.38 -3.56 5.31
CA VAL A 181 0.15 -3.50 6.75
C VAL A 181 -1.05 -4.36 7.09
N THR A 182 -0.90 -5.20 8.11
CA THR A 182 -2.00 -5.98 8.68
C THR A 182 -2.36 -5.41 10.04
N ILE A 183 -3.61 -5.02 10.22
CA ILE A 183 -4.16 -4.48 11.48
C ILE A 183 -5.23 -5.41 12.03
N GLU A 184 -5.46 -5.38 13.35
CA GLU A 184 -6.67 -5.94 13.94
C GLU A 184 -7.89 -5.18 13.38
N THR A 185 -8.99 -5.89 13.09
CA THR A 185 -10.24 -5.23 12.70
C THR A 185 -10.75 -4.39 13.87
N PRO A 186 -10.96 -3.08 13.71
CA PRO A 186 -11.41 -2.23 14.80
C PRO A 186 -12.76 -2.68 15.35
N ALA A 187 -12.95 -2.50 16.65
CA ALA A 187 -14.23 -2.82 17.29
C ALA A 187 -15.39 -2.05 16.63
N GLY A 188 -16.46 -2.75 16.33
CA GLY A 188 -17.67 -2.18 15.70
C GLY A 188 -17.58 -2.05 14.18
N VAL A 189 -16.53 -2.59 13.54
CA VAL A 189 -16.38 -2.65 12.06
C VAL A 189 -16.54 -4.09 11.60
N ASP A 190 -17.47 -4.34 10.67
CA ASP A 190 -17.56 -5.61 9.95
C ASP A 190 -16.44 -5.64 8.87
N GLY A 191 -15.46 -6.53 9.04
CA GLY A 191 -14.32 -6.64 8.14
C GLY A 191 -14.69 -6.91 6.67
N ASN A 192 -15.83 -7.57 6.42
CA ASN A 192 -16.31 -7.80 5.03
C ASN A 192 -16.75 -6.50 4.33
N LYS A 193 -17.21 -5.51 5.12
CA LYS A 193 -17.69 -4.21 4.64
C LYS A 193 -16.65 -3.11 4.81
N ALA A 194 -15.52 -3.43 5.42
CA ALA A 194 -14.49 -2.45 5.70
C ALA A 194 -13.92 -1.83 4.42
N VAL A 195 -13.73 -0.52 4.46
CA VAL A 195 -12.96 0.29 3.51
C VAL A 195 -11.95 1.11 4.29
N ILE A 196 -10.74 1.17 3.79
CA ILE A 196 -9.66 2.01 4.32
C ILE A 196 -9.64 3.30 3.50
N PHE A 197 -9.81 4.41 4.17
CA PHE A 197 -9.71 5.75 3.61
C PHE A 197 -8.35 6.33 4.00
N HIS A 198 -7.47 6.49 3.03
CA HIS A 198 -6.11 6.95 3.22
C HIS A 198 -5.99 8.42 2.79
N PHE A 199 -5.66 9.31 3.72
CA PHE A 199 -5.57 10.75 3.47
C PHE A 199 -4.16 11.12 3.00
N VAL A 200 -4.03 11.54 1.75
CA VAL A 200 -2.76 11.75 1.08
C VAL A 200 -2.73 13.09 0.39
N ASN A 201 -1.76 13.96 0.76
CA ASN A 201 -1.50 15.23 0.05
C ASN A 201 -2.75 16.05 -0.26
N GLY A 202 -3.72 16.09 0.66
CA GLY A 202 -5.00 16.77 0.49
C GLY A 202 -6.03 16.02 -0.36
N GLY A 203 -5.74 14.79 -0.77
CA GLY A 203 -6.66 13.87 -1.44
C GLY A 203 -7.07 12.70 -0.57
N LEU A 204 -7.92 11.84 -1.10
CA LEU A 204 -8.40 10.62 -0.48
C LEU A 204 -8.12 9.43 -1.40
N GLU A 205 -7.42 8.43 -0.90
CA GLU A 205 -7.27 7.13 -1.54
C GLU A 205 -8.18 6.13 -0.83
N GLU A 206 -8.97 5.39 -1.60
CA GLU A 206 -9.91 4.40 -1.10
C GLU A 206 -9.37 3.00 -1.37
N ILE A 207 -9.15 2.23 -0.30
CA ILE A 207 -8.55 0.90 -0.39
C ILE A 207 -9.53 -0.12 0.15
N LYS A 208 -9.87 -1.13 -0.65
CA LYS A 208 -10.59 -2.30 -0.15
C LYS A 208 -9.58 -3.25 0.49
N PRO A 209 -9.58 -3.44 1.82
CA PRO A 209 -8.62 -4.32 2.46
C PRO A 209 -8.95 -5.79 2.21
N ILE A 210 -7.95 -6.65 2.34
CA ILE A 210 -8.12 -8.10 2.39
C ILE A 210 -8.52 -8.45 3.83
N TYR A 211 -9.72 -8.96 4.03
CA TYR A 211 -10.21 -9.38 5.34
C TYR A 211 -9.91 -10.86 5.60
N ASN A 212 -9.24 -11.14 6.70
CA ASN A 212 -9.07 -12.49 7.22
C ASN A 212 -10.02 -12.72 8.40
N ALA A 213 -11.13 -13.43 8.14
CA ALA A 213 -12.14 -13.69 9.15
C ALA A 213 -11.64 -14.56 10.31
N SER A 214 -10.70 -15.49 10.06
CA SER A 214 -10.16 -16.38 11.09
C SER A 214 -9.30 -15.64 12.10
N ALA A 215 -8.52 -14.67 11.65
CA ALA A 215 -7.66 -13.85 12.49
C ALA A 215 -8.33 -12.53 12.90
N ASN A 216 -9.48 -12.20 12.32
CA ASN A 216 -10.16 -10.91 12.43
C ASN A 216 -9.22 -9.74 12.13
N THR A 217 -8.57 -9.78 10.97
CA THR A 217 -7.60 -8.78 10.55
C THR A 217 -7.89 -8.22 9.17
N LEU A 218 -7.43 -7.00 8.95
CA LEU A 218 -7.48 -6.30 7.67
C LEU A 218 -6.05 -6.10 7.16
N THR A 219 -5.76 -6.54 5.93
CA THR A 219 -4.48 -6.29 5.26
C THR A 219 -4.69 -5.31 4.11
N PHE A 220 -3.89 -4.27 4.05
CA PHE A 220 -3.91 -3.28 2.97
C PHE A 220 -2.49 -2.82 2.64
N THR A 221 -2.28 -2.44 1.38
CA THR A 221 -0.96 -2.08 0.86
C THR A 221 -0.93 -0.64 0.43
N VAL A 222 0.13 0.06 0.82
CA VAL A 222 0.34 1.48 0.54
C VAL A 222 1.76 1.76 0.05
N ASN A 223 1.97 2.86 -0.65
CA ASN A 223 3.27 3.37 -1.08
C ASN A 223 3.72 4.62 -0.32
N HIS A 224 2.98 5.04 0.69
CA HIS A 224 3.32 6.07 1.67
C HIS A 224 2.44 5.93 2.91
N PHE A 225 2.83 6.57 4.00
CA PHE A 225 2.13 6.52 5.28
C PHE A 225 1.62 7.91 5.67
N SER A 226 0.47 7.96 6.32
CA SER A 226 -0.17 9.15 6.86
C SER A 226 -1.34 8.78 7.77
N THR A 227 -2.38 9.62 7.84
CA THR A 227 -3.64 9.33 8.53
C THR A 227 -4.53 8.41 7.69
N PHE A 228 -5.15 7.44 8.34
CA PHE A 228 -6.13 6.52 7.77
C PHE A 228 -7.42 6.58 8.58
N ALA A 229 -8.55 6.31 7.91
CA ALA A 229 -9.81 6.00 8.56
C ALA A 229 -10.29 4.62 8.10
N ILE A 230 -10.74 3.80 9.06
CA ILE A 230 -11.32 2.48 8.82
C ILE A 230 -12.82 2.58 9.12
N ALA A 231 -13.67 2.27 8.14
CA ALA A 231 -15.12 2.31 8.33
C ALA A 231 -15.81 1.23 7.51
N GLU A 232 -17.02 0.86 7.88
CA GLU A 232 -17.92 0.16 6.98
C GLU A 232 -18.42 1.14 5.92
N ALA A 233 -18.45 0.71 4.67
CA ALA A 233 -18.98 1.53 3.59
C ALA A 233 -19.62 0.68 2.49
N ASN A 234 -20.65 1.23 1.86
CA ASN A 234 -21.30 0.65 0.70
C ASN A 234 -20.87 1.38 -0.57
N ASN A 235 -20.65 0.63 -1.65
CA ASN A 235 -20.36 1.24 -2.95
C ASN A 235 -21.61 1.98 -3.47
N THR A 236 -21.48 3.28 -3.74
CA THR A 236 -22.59 4.13 -4.23
C THR A 236 -23.06 3.76 -5.63
N ALA A 237 -22.17 3.21 -6.47
CA ALA A 237 -22.51 2.78 -7.83
C ALA A 237 -23.49 1.58 -7.87
N THR A 238 -23.65 0.84 -6.78
CA THR A 238 -24.60 -0.28 -6.66
C THR A 238 -26.02 0.18 -6.30
N ALA A 239 -26.22 1.44 -5.90
CA ALA A 239 -27.52 1.96 -5.46
C ALA A 239 -28.42 2.45 -6.62
N GLU A 240 -27.89 2.62 -7.84
CA GLU A 240 -28.65 3.13 -8.99
C GLU A 240 -29.22 2.04 -9.93
N GLY A 241 -29.14 0.78 -9.59
CA GLY A 241 -29.54 -0.33 -10.44
C GLY A 241 -30.67 -1.20 -9.91
N THR A 242 -31.88 -0.68 -9.66
CA THR A 242 -33.13 -1.48 -9.76
C THR A 242 -34.40 -0.64 -9.54
N ALA A 243 -34.85 0.04 -10.57
CA ALA A 243 -36.27 0.32 -10.73
C ALA A 243 -36.58 0.41 -12.23
N VAL A 244 -36.48 -0.70 -12.96
CA VAL A 244 -37.16 -0.81 -14.27
C VAL A 244 -38.58 -1.29 -13.97
N SER A 245 -39.48 -0.35 -13.79
CA SER A 245 -40.92 -0.60 -13.76
C SER A 245 -41.37 -0.97 -15.18
N TYR A 246 -41.60 -2.25 -15.45
CA TYR A 246 -42.30 -2.67 -16.64
C TYR A 246 -43.78 -2.40 -16.42
N THR A 247 -44.31 -1.28 -16.91
CA THR A 247 -45.75 -1.11 -17.14
C THR A 247 -46.13 -1.92 -18.34
N HIS A 248 -46.79 -3.05 -18.13
CA HIS A 248 -47.54 -3.79 -19.14
C HIS A 248 -48.67 -2.91 -19.65
N LEU A 249 -48.61 -2.49 -20.94
CA LEU A 249 -49.76 -1.99 -21.66
C LEU A 249 -50.53 -3.21 -22.20
N THR A 250 -51.74 -3.38 -21.71
CA THR A 250 -52.79 -4.22 -22.31
C THR A 250 -53.49 -3.50 -23.45
#